data_247ab8dc372b704f196c0e6714000e98
#
_entry.id   247ab8dc372b704f196c0e6714000e98
#
_cell.length_a   1.000
_cell.length_b   1.000
_cell.length_c   1.000
_cell.angle_alpha   90.00
_cell.angle_beta   90.00
_cell.angle_gamma   90.00
#
_symmetry.space_group_name_H-M   'P 1'
#
loop_
_entity.id
_entity.type
_entity.pdbx_description
1 polymer ?
#
loop_
_entity_poly.entity_id
_entity_poly.type
_entity_poly.pdbx_seq_one_letter_code
_entity_poly.pdbx_strand_id
1 'polypeptide(L)'
;TRRSSDLIFASIILLVWLPRSISKPIQELTRGILEIANHNYEKRLDMSGREEFREVADSFNRMAERLTEYRASTLNDILSAKKFLEAIVNSIDEPIIGLNRNREILFINNEALTVLNLKREEVIRRSAEELSLKNDLLRRLVRELVNPGEKKEPLKIYADNKESYFKASYITIINAEADD
;
A
#
# COMPACT_ATOMS: atom_id res chain seq x y z
N THR A 1 -28.53 -58.96 29.27
CA THR A 1 -27.05 -58.75 28.97
C THR A 1 -26.79 -58.36 27.54
N ARG A 2 -27.49 -58.82 26.51
CA ARG A 2 -27.27 -58.47 25.10
C ARG A 2 -27.60 -56.99 24.80
N ARG A 3 -28.71 -56.48 25.34
CA ARG A 3 -29.13 -55.06 25.15
C ARG A 3 -28.14 -54.02 25.73
N SER A 4 -27.52 -54.39 26.85
CA SER A 4 -26.54 -53.48 27.49
C SER A 4 -25.22 -53.37 26.69
N SER A 5 -24.80 -54.48 26.06
CA SER A 5 -23.60 -54.48 25.17
C SER A 5 -23.86 -53.67 23.91
N ASP A 6 -25.03 -53.74 23.31
CA ASP A 6 -25.40 -52.98 22.11
C ASP A 6 -25.43 -51.47 22.38
N LEU A 7 -25.91 -51.06 23.56
CA LEU A 7 -25.91 -49.67 24.00
C LEU A 7 -24.49 -49.14 24.26
N ILE A 8 -23.62 -49.96 24.85
CA ILE A 8 -22.22 -49.59 25.09
C ILE A 8 -21.47 -49.43 23.75
N PHE A 9 -21.67 -50.36 22.82
CA PHE A 9 -21.07 -50.26 21.47
C PHE A 9 -21.56 -49.01 20.70
N ALA A 10 -22.87 -48.73 20.72
CA ALA A 10 -23.46 -47.55 20.12
C ALA A 10 -22.91 -46.26 20.74
N SER A 11 -22.73 -46.19 22.07
CA SER A 11 -22.17 -45.07 22.77
C SER A 11 -20.70 -44.83 22.39
N ILE A 12 -19.90 -45.88 22.28
CA ILE A 12 -18.50 -45.81 21.89
C ILE A 12 -18.36 -45.29 20.44
N ILE A 13 -19.18 -45.82 19.52
CA ILE A 13 -19.21 -45.37 18.12
C ILE A 13 -19.57 -43.89 18.04
N LEU A 14 -20.62 -43.45 18.75
CA LEU A 14 -21.03 -42.05 18.81
C LEU A 14 -19.92 -41.15 19.38
N LEU A 15 -19.27 -41.61 20.46
CA LEU A 15 -18.23 -40.81 21.14
C LEU A 15 -16.95 -40.61 20.30
N VAL A 16 -16.66 -41.58 19.41
CA VAL A 16 -15.47 -41.50 18.51
C VAL A 16 -15.84 -40.88 17.16
N TRP A 17 -17.00 -41.14 16.64
CA TRP A 17 -17.43 -40.72 15.30
C TRP A 17 -17.91 -39.27 15.26
N LEU A 18 -18.64 -38.78 16.27
CA LEU A 18 -19.19 -37.45 16.35
C LEU A 18 -18.10 -36.35 16.33
N PRO A 19 -17.01 -36.45 17.09
CA PRO A 19 -15.94 -35.43 17.02
C PRO A 19 -15.21 -35.39 15.67
N ARG A 20 -15.11 -36.54 14.99
CA ARG A 20 -14.46 -36.59 13.66
C ARG A 20 -15.37 -36.07 12.55
N SER A 21 -16.69 -36.27 12.67
CA SER A 21 -17.65 -35.86 11.65
C SER A 21 -18.00 -34.38 11.69
N ILE A 22 -18.01 -33.78 12.86
CA ILE A 22 -18.51 -32.39 13.03
C ILE A 22 -17.42 -31.46 13.51
N SER A 23 -16.66 -31.81 14.56
CA SER A 23 -15.71 -30.88 15.19
C SER A 23 -14.53 -30.52 14.26
N LYS A 24 -14.01 -31.48 13.50
CA LYS A 24 -12.90 -31.21 12.57
C LYS A 24 -13.30 -30.25 11.44
N PRO A 25 -14.42 -30.47 10.70
CA PRO A 25 -14.87 -29.52 9.69
C PRO A 25 -15.08 -28.10 10.21
N ILE A 26 -15.68 -27.97 11.40
CA ILE A 26 -15.90 -26.67 12.04
C ILE A 26 -14.58 -26.00 12.38
N GLN A 27 -13.59 -26.74 12.89
CA GLN A 27 -12.26 -26.19 13.17
C GLN A 27 -11.54 -25.77 11.88
N GLU A 28 -11.64 -26.54 10.80
CA GLU A 28 -11.08 -26.20 9.50
C GLU A 28 -11.72 -24.94 8.93
N LEU A 29 -13.05 -24.80 9.02
CA LEU A 29 -13.78 -23.61 8.63
C LEU A 29 -13.36 -22.38 9.48
N THR A 30 -13.31 -22.54 10.81
CA THR A 30 -12.88 -21.47 11.72
C THR A 30 -11.47 -20.99 11.40
N ARG A 31 -10.55 -21.93 11.15
CA ARG A 31 -9.18 -21.59 10.73
C ARG A 31 -9.17 -20.85 9.38
N GLY A 32 -9.96 -21.33 8.41
CA GLY A 32 -10.10 -20.64 7.12
C GLY A 32 -10.58 -19.20 7.26
N ILE A 33 -11.59 -18.97 8.11
CA ILE A 33 -12.10 -17.63 8.40
C ILE A 33 -11.03 -16.74 9.03
N LEU A 34 -10.24 -17.26 9.98
CA LEU A 34 -9.12 -16.51 10.58
C LEU A 34 -8.01 -16.19 9.58
N GLU A 35 -7.73 -17.09 8.65
CA GLU A 35 -6.79 -16.82 7.56
C GLU A 35 -7.27 -15.66 6.67
N ILE A 36 -8.56 -15.65 6.30
CA ILE A 36 -9.17 -14.54 5.55
C ILE A 36 -9.07 -13.22 6.35
N ALA A 37 -9.38 -13.26 7.65
CA ALA A 37 -9.27 -12.09 8.52
C ALA A 37 -7.82 -11.55 8.60
N ASN A 38 -6.83 -12.42 8.48
CA ASN A 38 -5.41 -12.08 8.39
C ASN A 38 -4.93 -11.75 6.95
N HIS A 39 -5.87 -11.45 6.04
CA HIS A 39 -5.60 -11.09 4.64
C HIS A 39 -5.00 -12.20 3.77
N ASN A 40 -5.03 -13.45 4.22
CA ASN A 40 -4.65 -14.62 3.42
C ASN A 40 -5.85 -15.14 2.63
N TYR A 41 -6.15 -14.50 1.50
CA TYR A 41 -7.30 -14.83 0.64
C TYR A 41 -7.04 -16.01 -0.31
N GLU A 42 -5.81 -16.56 -0.32
CA GLU A 42 -5.47 -17.73 -1.14
C GLU A 42 -5.91 -19.04 -0.47
N LYS A 43 -6.26 -18.99 0.82
CA LYS A 43 -6.74 -20.16 1.55
C LYS A 43 -8.00 -20.73 0.92
N ARG A 44 -8.01 -22.04 0.70
CA ARG A 44 -9.18 -22.82 0.24
C ARG A 44 -9.48 -23.91 1.24
N LEU A 45 -10.76 -24.24 1.37
CA LEU A 45 -11.25 -25.34 2.18
C LEU A 45 -11.51 -26.54 1.27
N ASP A 46 -10.95 -27.69 1.63
CA ASP A 46 -11.25 -28.98 1.01
C ASP A 46 -12.06 -29.83 1.98
N MET A 47 -13.35 -29.97 1.69
CA MET A 47 -14.29 -30.78 2.44
C MET A 47 -14.75 -31.99 1.60
N SER A 48 -13.89 -32.46 0.67
CA SER A 48 -14.19 -33.65 -0.14
C SER A 48 -14.47 -34.86 0.75
N GLY A 49 -15.58 -35.56 0.45
CA GLY A 49 -16.04 -36.68 1.25
C GLY A 49 -16.92 -36.33 2.45
N ARG A 50 -17.33 -35.07 2.61
CA ARG A 50 -18.25 -34.59 3.65
C ARG A 50 -19.37 -33.78 3.02
N GLU A 51 -20.39 -34.48 2.53
CA GLU A 51 -21.52 -33.89 1.78
C GLU A 51 -22.17 -32.71 2.52
N GLU A 52 -22.33 -32.82 3.84
CA GLU A 52 -23.02 -31.85 4.70
C GLU A 52 -22.26 -30.53 4.79
N PHE A 53 -20.94 -30.54 4.57
CA PHE A 53 -20.09 -29.35 4.63
C PHE A 53 -19.64 -28.83 3.26
N ARG A 54 -19.98 -29.52 2.18
CA ARG A 54 -19.57 -29.17 0.82
C ARG A 54 -20.07 -27.78 0.42
N GLU A 55 -21.35 -27.51 0.63
CA GLU A 55 -21.96 -26.21 0.27
C GLU A 55 -21.30 -25.05 1.03
N VAL A 56 -20.96 -25.25 2.30
CA VAL A 56 -20.27 -24.25 3.13
C VAL A 56 -18.86 -24.02 2.61
N ALA A 57 -18.12 -25.08 2.30
CA ALA A 57 -16.76 -24.98 1.74
C ALA A 57 -16.77 -24.28 0.37
N ASP A 58 -17.71 -24.60 -0.50
CA ASP A 58 -17.87 -23.96 -1.81
C ASP A 58 -18.20 -22.47 -1.67
N SER A 59 -19.08 -22.13 -0.73
CA SER A 59 -19.45 -20.74 -0.44
C SER A 59 -18.26 -19.96 0.13
N PHE A 60 -17.49 -20.54 1.03
CA PHE A 60 -16.24 -19.98 1.53
C PHE A 60 -15.22 -19.76 0.41
N ASN A 61 -15.02 -20.76 -0.44
CA ASN A 61 -14.04 -20.69 -1.54
C ASN A 61 -14.41 -19.61 -2.55
N ARG A 62 -15.70 -19.48 -2.90
CA ARG A 62 -16.19 -18.37 -3.76
C ARG A 62 -16.00 -17.01 -3.10
N MET A 63 -16.21 -16.89 -1.80
CA MET A 63 -15.95 -15.64 -1.07
C MET A 63 -14.46 -15.30 -1.11
N ALA A 64 -13.57 -16.25 -0.82
CA ALA A 64 -12.13 -16.06 -0.85
C ALA A 64 -11.63 -15.65 -2.24
N GLU A 65 -12.17 -16.23 -3.31
CA GLU A 65 -11.88 -15.88 -4.70
C GLU A 65 -12.26 -14.43 -5.01
N ARG A 66 -13.49 -14.04 -4.68
CA ARG A 66 -13.95 -12.66 -4.88
C ARG A 66 -13.12 -11.63 -4.11
N LEU A 67 -12.69 -11.96 -2.88
CA LEU A 67 -11.80 -11.08 -2.11
C LEU A 67 -10.42 -10.94 -2.76
N THR A 68 -9.88 -12.02 -3.33
CA THR A 68 -8.62 -11.99 -4.09
C THR A 68 -8.75 -11.09 -5.33
N GLU A 69 -9.82 -11.25 -6.10
CA GLU A 69 -10.10 -10.42 -7.30
C GLU A 69 -10.29 -8.95 -6.94
N TYR A 70 -11.08 -8.66 -5.91
CA TYR A 70 -11.31 -7.30 -5.43
C TYR A 70 -10.00 -6.60 -5.02
N ARG A 71 -9.15 -7.30 -4.26
CA ARG A 71 -7.84 -6.78 -3.87
C ARG A 71 -6.95 -6.50 -5.06
N ALA A 72 -6.90 -7.42 -6.02
CA ALA A 72 -6.11 -7.24 -7.25
C ALA A 72 -6.61 -6.03 -8.07
N SER A 73 -7.92 -5.87 -8.23
CA SER A 73 -8.53 -4.73 -8.91
C SER A 73 -8.20 -3.42 -8.22
N THR A 74 -8.40 -3.34 -6.90
CA THR A 74 -8.10 -2.12 -6.12
C THR A 74 -6.63 -1.71 -6.22
N LEU A 75 -5.70 -2.68 -6.15
CA LEU A 75 -4.28 -2.39 -6.33
C LEU A 75 -3.96 -1.87 -7.73
N ASN A 76 -4.56 -2.46 -8.76
CA ASN A 76 -4.38 -2.00 -10.14
C ASN A 76 -4.93 -0.58 -10.35
N ASP A 77 -6.06 -0.25 -9.76
CA ASP A 77 -6.66 1.09 -9.83
C ASP A 77 -5.74 2.14 -9.16
N ILE A 78 -5.21 1.83 -7.97
CA ILE A 78 -4.25 2.70 -7.27
C ILE A 78 -2.97 2.88 -8.08
N LEU A 79 -2.41 1.79 -8.64
CA LEU A 79 -1.20 1.85 -9.46
C LEU A 79 -1.42 2.66 -10.74
N SER A 80 -2.59 2.51 -11.38
CA SER A 80 -2.96 3.24 -12.58
C SER A 80 -3.12 4.73 -12.30
N ALA A 81 -3.82 5.08 -11.22
CA ALA A 81 -3.97 6.46 -10.76
C ALA A 81 -2.61 7.09 -10.44
N LYS A 82 -1.72 6.36 -9.75
CA LYS A 82 -0.37 6.83 -9.47
C LYS A 82 0.42 7.10 -10.75
N LYS A 83 0.43 6.17 -11.71
CA LYS A 83 1.12 6.35 -13.01
C LYS A 83 0.56 7.53 -13.79
N PHE A 84 -0.76 7.73 -13.77
CA PHE A 84 -1.41 8.86 -14.42
C PHE A 84 -0.99 10.19 -13.79
N LEU A 85 -0.98 10.28 -12.45
CA LEU A 85 -0.50 11.47 -11.74
C LEU A 85 0.98 11.75 -12.02
N GLU A 86 1.82 10.73 -12.02
CA GLU A 86 3.25 10.87 -12.38
C GLU A 86 3.41 11.38 -13.82
N ALA A 87 2.61 10.90 -14.77
CA ALA A 87 2.65 11.37 -16.15
C ALA A 87 2.24 12.84 -16.26
N ILE A 88 1.16 13.27 -15.57
CA ILE A 88 0.74 14.68 -15.53
C ILE A 88 1.83 15.55 -14.96
N VAL A 89 2.37 15.21 -13.79
CA VAL A 89 3.39 16.02 -13.12
C VAL A 89 4.68 16.10 -13.96
N ASN A 90 5.05 15.03 -14.68
CA ASN A 90 6.19 15.03 -15.59
C ASN A 90 5.95 15.75 -16.93
N SER A 91 4.69 16.03 -17.27
CA SER A 91 4.36 16.83 -18.47
C SER A 91 4.40 18.34 -18.22
N ILE A 92 4.59 18.76 -16.96
CA ILE A 92 4.72 20.17 -16.60
C ILE A 92 6.16 20.60 -16.79
N ASP A 93 6.39 21.66 -17.56
CA ASP A 93 7.70 22.20 -17.88
C ASP A 93 8.32 23.03 -16.72
N GLU A 94 7.60 23.15 -15.61
CA GLU A 94 8.10 23.82 -14.40
C GLU A 94 8.69 22.79 -13.42
N PRO A 95 9.84 23.09 -12.76
CA PRO A 95 10.39 22.21 -11.73
C PRO A 95 9.45 22.08 -10.53
N ILE A 96 9.07 20.86 -10.20
CA ILE A 96 8.16 20.56 -9.08
C ILE A 96 8.79 19.55 -8.13
N ILE A 97 8.79 19.89 -6.84
CA ILE A 97 9.27 19.03 -5.75
C ILE A 97 8.21 18.97 -4.67
N GLY A 98 7.80 17.77 -4.29
CA GLY A 98 6.90 17.53 -3.17
C GLY A 98 7.64 17.00 -1.96
N LEU A 99 7.38 17.59 -0.80
CA LEU A 99 7.98 17.24 0.49
C LEU A 99 6.90 16.78 1.48
N ASN A 100 7.26 15.88 2.39
CA ASN A 100 6.44 15.56 3.55
C ASN A 100 6.68 16.54 4.71
N ARG A 101 5.99 16.32 5.86
CA ARG A 101 6.16 17.14 7.07
C ARG A 101 7.60 17.11 7.62
N ASN A 102 8.34 16.02 7.38
CA ASN A 102 9.74 15.86 7.78
C ASN A 102 10.73 16.42 6.75
N ARG A 103 10.23 17.11 5.71
CA ARG A 103 11.02 17.67 4.59
C ARG A 103 11.76 16.60 3.78
N GLU A 104 11.26 15.36 3.78
CA GLU A 104 11.75 14.32 2.88
C GLU A 104 11.07 14.45 1.51
N ILE A 105 11.82 14.22 0.44
CA ILE A 105 11.30 14.31 -0.93
C ILE A 105 10.40 13.12 -1.22
N LEU A 106 9.09 13.38 -1.36
CA LEU A 106 8.08 12.38 -1.74
C LEU A 106 8.03 12.17 -3.23
N PHE A 107 8.10 13.25 -4.00
CA PHE A 107 8.16 13.20 -5.46
C PHE A 107 8.96 14.36 -6.02
N ILE A 108 9.44 14.20 -7.24
CA ILE A 108 10.16 15.19 -8.00
C ILE A 108 9.90 14.92 -9.49
N ASN A 109 9.57 15.95 -10.28
CA ASN A 109 9.37 15.78 -11.70
C ASN A 109 10.69 15.82 -12.50
N ASN A 110 10.62 15.44 -13.76
CA ASN A 110 11.81 15.34 -14.61
C ASN A 110 12.49 16.70 -14.79
N GLU A 111 11.73 17.78 -14.89
CA GLU A 111 12.27 19.13 -15.03
C GLU A 111 13.08 19.54 -13.79
N ALA A 112 12.56 19.26 -12.58
CA ALA A 112 13.31 19.51 -11.35
C ALA A 112 14.59 18.66 -11.24
N LEU A 113 14.55 17.39 -11.69
CA LEU A 113 15.76 16.55 -11.74
C LEU A 113 16.82 17.13 -12.67
N THR A 114 16.41 17.62 -13.85
CA THR A 114 17.29 18.25 -14.84
C THR A 114 17.90 19.53 -14.27
N VAL A 115 17.07 20.43 -13.74
CA VAL A 115 17.51 21.72 -13.18
C VAL A 115 18.44 21.55 -11.98
N LEU A 116 18.17 20.56 -11.12
CA LEU A 116 19.00 20.26 -9.95
C LEU A 116 20.21 19.38 -10.29
N ASN A 117 20.27 18.82 -11.49
CA ASN A 117 21.27 17.82 -11.90
C ASN A 117 21.35 16.64 -10.92
N LEU A 118 20.21 16.08 -10.57
CA LEU A 118 20.08 14.97 -9.63
C LEU A 118 19.42 13.76 -10.32
N LYS A 119 19.65 12.56 -9.78
CA LYS A 119 18.98 11.33 -10.23
C LYS A 119 17.87 10.98 -9.27
N ARG A 120 16.75 10.47 -9.80
CA ARG A 120 15.55 10.13 -9.03
C ARG A 120 15.83 9.15 -7.88
N GLU A 121 16.67 8.14 -8.12
CA GLU A 121 17.03 7.11 -7.16
C GLU A 121 17.82 7.66 -5.97
N GLU A 122 18.50 8.80 -6.16
CA GLU A 122 19.34 9.43 -5.13
C GLU A 122 18.54 10.39 -4.23
N VAL A 123 17.33 10.80 -4.66
CA VAL A 123 16.59 11.88 -3.99
C VAL A 123 15.30 11.44 -3.31
N ILE A 124 14.60 10.42 -3.85
CA ILE A 124 13.32 9.98 -3.30
C ILE A 124 13.48 9.44 -1.88
N ARG A 125 12.64 9.90 -0.95
CA ARG A 125 12.67 9.59 0.49
C ARG A 125 13.94 10.05 1.21
N ARG A 126 14.71 10.96 0.61
CA ARG A 126 15.83 11.62 1.27
C ARG A 126 15.42 12.96 1.83
N SER A 127 16.09 13.39 2.89
CA SER A 127 15.90 14.73 3.45
C SER A 127 16.39 15.80 2.47
N ALA A 128 15.55 16.80 2.21
CA ALA A 128 15.92 17.94 1.37
C ALA A 128 17.10 18.73 2.00
N GLU A 129 17.18 18.79 3.33
CA GLU A 129 18.32 19.40 4.04
C GLU A 129 19.62 18.63 3.77
N GLU A 130 19.61 17.29 3.86
CA GLU A 130 20.80 16.46 3.61
C GLU A 130 21.31 16.65 2.17
N LEU A 131 20.41 16.60 1.20
CA LEU A 131 20.73 16.82 -0.21
C LEU A 131 21.21 18.25 -0.49
N SER A 132 20.73 19.23 0.25
CA SER A 132 21.11 20.63 0.15
C SER A 132 22.58 20.88 0.51
N LEU A 133 23.21 19.98 1.27
CA LEU A 133 24.64 20.06 1.57
C LEU A 133 25.52 19.89 0.33
N LYS A 134 25.02 19.16 -0.66
CA LYS A 134 25.74 18.84 -1.92
C LYS A 134 25.22 19.57 -3.13
N ASN A 135 24.13 20.34 -3.00
CA ASN A 135 23.47 21.04 -4.11
C ASN A 135 23.11 22.46 -3.71
N ASP A 136 23.82 23.44 -4.30
CA ASP A 136 23.65 24.85 -3.94
C ASP A 136 22.28 25.42 -4.27
N LEU A 137 21.67 24.96 -5.35
CA LEU A 137 20.33 25.39 -5.74
C LEU A 137 19.29 24.85 -4.74
N LEU A 138 19.36 23.58 -4.41
CA LEU A 138 18.48 22.98 -3.41
C LEU A 138 18.67 23.64 -2.03
N ARG A 139 19.91 24.02 -1.68
CA ARG A 139 20.21 24.75 -0.44
C ARG A 139 19.50 26.11 -0.39
N ARG A 140 19.46 26.85 -1.50
CA ARG A 140 18.73 28.11 -1.58
C ARG A 140 17.23 27.88 -1.42
N LEU A 141 16.65 26.88 -2.11
CA LEU A 141 15.23 26.54 -2.01
C LEU A 141 14.83 26.11 -0.59
N VAL A 142 15.62 25.27 0.06
CA VAL A 142 15.38 24.84 1.46
C VAL A 142 15.46 26.02 2.43
N ARG A 143 16.42 26.93 2.24
CA ARG A 143 16.54 28.15 3.07
C ARG A 143 15.32 29.05 2.94
N GLU A 144 14.81 29.26 1.73
CA GLU A 144 13.60 30.04 1.49
C GLU A 144 12.35 29.38 2.08
N LEU A 145 12.29 28.04 2.09
CA LEU A 145 11.22 27.29 2.73
C LEU A 145 11.19 27.49 4.26
N VAL A 146 12.39 27.57 4.87
CA VAL A 146 12.52 27.75 6.33
C VAL A 146 12.27 29.19 6.74
N ASN A 147 12.65 30.17 5.91
CA ASN A 147 12.55 31.61 6.19
C ASN A 147 11.67 32.32 5.15
N PRO A 148 10.35 32.19 5.18
CA PRO A 148 9.45 32.71 4.15
C PRO A 148 9.34 34.25 4.11
N GLY A 149 10.04 34.98 4.98
CA GLY A 149 9.95 36.46 5.13
C GLY A 149 11.05 37.24 4.42
N GLU A 150 12.09 36.62 3.87
CA GLU A 150 13.15 37.32 3.14
C GLU A 150 12.72 37.67 1.71
N LYS A 151 13.20 38.82 1.18
CA LYS A 151 12.96 39.19 -0.22
C LYS A 151 13.39 38.05 -1.15
N LYS A 152 12.46 37.49 -1.88
CA LYS A 152 12.68 36.43 -2.85
C LYS A 152 13.34 37.02 -4.09
N GLU A 153 14.67 36.94 -4.20
CA GLU A 153 15.36 37.22 -5.45
C GLU A 153 15.22 36.06 -6.42
N PRO A 154 14.98 36.31 -7.71
CA PRO A 154 14.95 35.26 -8.70
C PRO A 154 16.20 34.40 -8.68
N LEU A 155 16.07 33.10 -8.65
CA LEU A 155 17.19 32.18 -8.74
C LEU A 155 17.71 32.14 -10.17
N LYS A 156 18.92 32.57 -10.37
CA LYS A 156 19.61 32.54 -11.66
C LYS A 156 20.25 31.17 -11.83
N ILE A 157 19.85 30.44 -12.86
CA ILE A 157 20.34 29.09 -13.16
C ILE A 157 20.87 29.05 -14.58
N TYR A 158 21.99 28.36 -14.76
CA TYR A 158 22.54 28.01 -16.07
C TYR A 158 22.15 26.53 -16.35
N ALA A 159 21.20 26.32 -17.27
CA ALA A 159 20.85 25.02 -17.77
C ALA A 159 20.90 25.06 -19.31
N ASP A 160 21.41 24.02 -19.94
CA ASP A 160 21.50 23.86 -21.40
C ASP A 160 22.13 25.07 -22.13
N ASN A 161 23.19 25.63 -21.57
CA ASN A 161 23.88 26.83 -22.11
C ASN A 161 22.99 28.09 -22.19
N LYS A 162 21.86 28.10 -21.46
CA LYS A 162 20.97 29.27 -21.35
C LYS A 162 20.87 29.73 -19.90
N GLU A 163 20.81 31.04 -19.76
CA GLU A 163 20.58 31.70 -18.49
C GLU A 163 19.06 31.76 -18.26
N SER A 164 18.59 31.13 -17.18
CA SER A 164 17.18 31.10 -16.81
C SER A 164 16.97 31.64 -15.40
N TYR A 165 15.86 32.35 -15.19
CA TYR A 165 15.52 32.93 -13.91
C TYR A 165 14.28 32.21 -13.37
N PHE A 166 14.37 31.63 -12.17
CA PHE A 166 13.27 30.91 -11.51
C PHE A 166 12.84 31.68 -10.26
N LYS A 167 11.53 31.72 -10.05
CA LYS A 167 10.93 32.23 -8.83
C LYS A 167 10.27 31.03 -8.10
N ALA A 168 10.75 30.70 -6.91
CA ALA A 168 10.14 29.64 -6.12
C ALA A 168 8.79 30.07 -5.57
N SER A 169 7.80 29.18 -5.65
CA SER A 169 6.51 29.30 -4.97
C SER A 169 6.27 28.05 -4.12
N TYR A 170 5.64 28.22 -2.97
CA TYR A 170 5.39 27.16 -2.01
C TYR A 170 3.88 27.01 -1.81
N ILE A 171 3.38 25.79 -1.91
CA ILE A 171 1.97 25.44 -1.69
C ILE A 171 1.94 24.37 -0.60
N THR A 172 1.22 24.62 0.48
CA THR A 172 0.96 23.62 1.52
C THR A 172 -0.30 22.86 1.18
N ILE A 173 -0.17 21.54 1.03
CA ILE A 173 -1.31 20.64 0.84
C ILE A 173 -1.66 20.04 2.20
N ILE A 174 -2.83 20.36 2.72
CA ILE A 174 -3.34 19.80 3.99
C ILE A 174 -4.20 18.61 3.63
N ASN A 175 -3.75 17.39 3.96
CA ASN A 175 -4.60 16.21 3.91
C ASN A 175 -5.52 16.21 5.11
N ALA A 176 -6.82 16.26 4.88
CA ALA A 176 -7.86 16.26 5.92
C ALA A 176 -7.99 14.92 6.68
N GLU A 177 -7.22 13.88 6.29
CA GLU A 177 -7.31 12.52 6.84
C GLU A 177 -6.12 12.12 7.73
N ALA A 178 -5.29 13.06 8.16
CA ALA A 178 -4.07 12.74 8.93
C ALA A 178 -4.12 13.20 10.42
N ASP A 179 -5.32 13.38 10.98
CA ASP A 179 -5.53 13.60 12.41
C ASP A 179 -6.37 12.44 12.99
N ASP A 180 -5.76 11.25 13.12
CA ASP A 180 -6.12 10.17 14.05
C ASP A 180 -4.84 9.54 14.58
#